data_4310132662ae76049e951c46d733524e
#
_entry.id   4310132662ae76049e951c46d733524e
#
_cell.length_a   1.000
_cell.length_b   1.000
_cell.length_c   1.000
_cell.angle_alpha   90.00
_cell.angle_beta   90.00
_cell.angle_gamma   90.00
#
_symmetry.space_group_name_H-M   'P 1'
#
loop_
_entity.id
_entity.type
_entity.pdbx_description
1 polymer ?
#
loop_
_entity_poly.entity_id
_entity_poly.type
_entity_poly.pdbx_seq_one_letter_code
_entity_poly.pdbx_strand_id
1 'polypeptide(L)'
;KTSEGIPYIPGSSLKGKIRSLLEKSILDEIVKEESPEKENLQGKNNSKDDSVNAKNKLNLCTCGSENCKICVIFGSSADKRSNEAGPTRLIVRDCHLTEETRRKMENKEGEFKELELNYTESKWENVIDRLTSRAEHPRQTERVPAGAEFDFQIVFNLLEKQDIDRFFYFISGL
;
A
#
# COMPACT_ATOMS: atom_id res chain seq x y z
N LYS A 1 0.82 -2.91 17.44
CA LYS A 1 0.04 -2.99 18.68
C LYS A 1 0.37 -1.79 19.55
N THR A 2 -0.59 -1.34 20.35
CA THR A 2 -0.39 -0.35 21.41
C THR A 2 0.41 -0.96 22.56
N SER A 3 0.77 -0.14 23.58
CA SER A 3 1.39 -0.62 24.83
C SER A 3 0.50 -1.62 25.59
N GLU A 4 -0.80 -1.56 25.40
CA GLU A 4 -1.80 -2.49 25.98
C GLU A 4 -2.01 -3.76 25.16
N GLY A 5 -1.28 -3.93 24.04
CA GLY A 5 -1.41 -5.07 23.17
C GLY A 5 -2.55 -5.00 22.15
N ILE A 6 -3.30 -3.88 22.12
CA ILE A 6 -4.42 -3.69 21.19
C ILE A 6 -3.88 -3.49 19.77
N PRO A 7 -4.37 -4.22 18.76
CA PRO A 7 -3.93 -4.04 17.38
C PRO A 7 -4.42 -2.71 16.80
N TYR A 8 -3.62 -2.13 15.93
CA TYR A 8 -3.99 -0.97 15.13
C TYR A 8 -3.30 -1.06 13.75
N ILE A 9 -3.82 -0.37 12.78
CA ILE A 9 -3.21 -0.25 11.46
C ILE A 9 -2.46 1.08 11.41
N PRO A 10 -1.12 1.09 11.27
CA PRO A 10 -0.38 2.34 11.16
C PRO A 10 -0.79 3.13 9.92
N GLY A 11 -1.11 4.40 10.09
CA GLY A 11 -1.50 5.30 9.00
C GLY A 11 -0.43 5.41 7.91
N SER A 12 0.85 5.34 8.30
CA SER A 12 1.98 5.32 7.36
C SER A 12 1.97 4.07 6.46
N SER A 13 1.64 2.90 7.01
CA SER A 13 1.53 1.64 6.26
C SER A 13 0.38 1.70 5.27
N LEU A 14 -0.77 2.21 5.72
CA LEU A 14 -1.95 2.37 4.88
C LEU A 14 -1.70 3.40 3.77
N LYS A 15 -1.14 4.56 4.10
CA LYS A 15 -0.74 5.59 3.12
C LYS A 15 0.22 5.02 2.08
N GLY A 16 1.24 4.26 2.50
CA GLY A 16 2.20 3.63 1.59
C GLY A 16 1.55 2.60 0.67
N LYS A 17 0.61 1.82 1.18
CA LYS A 17 -0.13 0.83 0.37
C LYS A 17 -1.03 1.49 -0.66
N ILE A 18 -1.79 2.52 -0.27
CA ILE A 18 -2.64 3.29 -1.19
C ILE A 18 -1.79 3.93 -2.29
N ARG A 19 -0.66 4.55 -1.93
CA ARG A 19 0.28 5.11 -2.90
C ARG A 19 0.73 4.06 -3.92
N SER A 20 1.18 2.90 -3.46
CA SER A 20 1.65 1.81 -4.33
C SER A 20 0.56 1.30 -5.28
N LEU A 21 -0.68 1.25 -4.84
CA LEU A 21 -1.81 0.85 -5.68
C LEU A 21 -2.12 1.89 -6.76
N LEU A 22 -2.13 3.18 -6.42
CA LEU A 22 -2.35 4.26 -7.38
C LEU A 22 -1.20 4.36 -8.39
N GLU A 23 0.05 4.21 -7.97
CA GLU A 23 1.19 4.18 -8.88
C GLU A 23 1.09 3.02 -9.87
N LYS A 24 0.65 1.86 -9.41
CA LYS A 24 0.44 0.69 -10.27
C LYS A 24 -0.70 0.91 -11.26
N SER A 25 -1.82 1.48 -10.85
CA SER A 25 -2.96 1.82 -11.71
C SER A 25 -2.53 2.72 -12.88
N ILE A 26 -1.74 3.76 -12.59
CA ILE A 26 -1.21 4.66 -13.63
C ILE A 26 -0.33 3.90 -14.64
N LEU A 27 0.56 3.03 -14.15
CA LEU A 27 1.42 2.24 -15.02
C LEU A 27 0.62 1.29 -15.92
N ASP A 28 -0.44 0.66 -15.38
CA ASP A 28 -1.31 -0.22 -16.14
C ASP A 28 -2.12 0.56 -17.21
N GLU A 29 -2.49 1.82 -16.96
CA GLU A 29 -3.12 2.71 -17.95
C GLU A 29 -2.15 3.07 -19.08
N ILE A 30 -0.93 3.49 -18.76
CA ILE A 30 0.10 3.85 -19.75
C ILE A 30 0.44 2.65 -20.65
N VAL A 31 0.57 1.45 -20.08
CA VAL A 31 0.86 0.23 -20.85
C VAL A 31 -0.27 -0.14 -21.81
N LYS A 32 -1.52 0.13 -21.44
CA LYS A 32 -2.69 -0.12 -22.31
C LYS A 32 -2.76 0.88 -23.48
N GLU A 33 -2.38 2.13 -23.26
CA GLU A 33 -2.36 3.16 -24.31
C GLU A 33 -1.23 2.95 -25.32
N GLU A 34 -0.12 2.34 -24.94
CA GLU A 34 1.02 2.04 -25.82
C GLU A 34 0.83 0.76 -26.67
N SER A 35 -0.30 0.06 -26.54
CA SER A 35 -0.60 -1.19 -27.24
C SER A 35 -1.76 -1.06 -28.23
N PRO A 36 -1.55 -0.37 -29.41
CA PRO A 36 -2.02 -0.92 -30.65
C PRO A 36 -0.89 -0.97 -31.70
N GLU A 37 -0.69 -2.16 -32.25
CA GLU A 37 0.06 -2.43 -33.49
C GLU A 37 1.59 -2.22 -33.51
N LYS A 38 2.35 -3.21 -33.04
CA LYS A 38 3.64 -3.58 -33.67
C LYS A 38 3.90 -5.08 -33.57
N GLU A 39 3.11 -5.86 -34.32
CA GLU A 39 3.64 -7.07 -34.94
C GLU A 39 4.34 -6.70 -36.25
N ASN A 40 5.52 -7.27 -36.42
CA ASN A 40 6.38 -7.25 -37.60
C ASN A 40 7.34 -6.04 -37.73
N LEU A 41 8.57 -6.30 -37.22
CA LEU A 41 9.78 -6.07 -38.00
C LEU A 41 10.96 -6.78 -37.33
N GLN A 42 11.32 -7.96 -37.92
CA GLN A 42 12.63 -8.58 -37.71
C GLN A 42 13.71 -7.67 -38.31
N GLY A 43 14.67 -7.28 -37.50
CA GLY A 43 15.82 -6.52 -37.98
C GLY A 43 16.93 -6.51 -36.92
N LYS A 44 17.93 -7.34 -37.13
CA LYS A 44 19.23 -7.39 -36.42
C LYS A 44 19.79 -6.01 -36.19
N ASN A 45 20.26 -5.70 -34.96
CA ASN A 45 21.66 -5.24 -34.82
C ASN A 45 22.07 -5.15 -33.34
N ASN A 46 23.26 -5.67 -33.07
CA ASN A 46 24.00 -5.63 -31.82
C ASN A 46 24.30 -4.17 -31.38
N SER A 47 23.90 -3.80 -30.20
CA SER A 47 24.66 -2.87 -29.37
C SER A 47 24.33 -3.16 -27.90
N LYS A 48 25.38 -3.44 -27.14
CA LYS A 48 25.36 -3.61 -25.71
C LYS A 48 24.99 -2.24 -25.09
N ASP A 49 23.79 -2.12 -24.59
CA ASP A 49 23.45 -1.08 -23.63
C ASP A 49 22.69 -1.74 -22.48
N ASP A 50 23.22 -1.55 -21.28
CA ASP A 50 22.76 -2.11 -20.01
C ASP A 50 21.42 -1.54 -19.51
N SER A 51 20.49 -1.22 -20.40
CA SER A 51 19.19 -0.60 -20.08
C SER A 51 17.99 -1.55 -20.06
N VAL A 52 18.19 -2.88 -20.18
CA VAL A 52 17.08 -3.86 -20.32
C VAL A 52 16.62 -4.50 -19.00
N ASN A 53 17.17 -4.10 -17.85
CA ASN A 53 16.75 -4.61 -16.54
C ASN A 53 15.71 -3.73 -15.81
N ALA A 54 15.05 -2.79 -16.49
CA ALA A 54 14.09 -1.87 -15.90
C ALA A 54 12.65 -2.42 -15.76
N LYS A 55 12.38 -3.66 -16.15
CA LYS A 55 10.99 -4.17 -16.26
C LYS A 55 10.36 -4.73 -14.99
N ASN A 56 11.03 -4.75 -13.84
CA ASN A 56 10.46 -5.34 -12.61
C ASN A 56 10.75 -4.62 -11.30
N LYS A 57 11.23 -3.38 -11.30
CA LYS A 57 11.21 -2.56 -10.09
C LYS A 57 10.04 -1.58 -10.20
N LEU A 58 8.99 -1.79 -9.40
CA LEU A 58 8.03 -0.75 -9.02
C LEU A 58 8.82 0.36 -8.32
N ASN A 59 9.44 1.24 -9.10
CA ASN A 59 10.12 2.39 -8.55
C ASN A 59 9.04 3.39 -8.14
N LEU A 60 8.88 3.56 -6.84
CA LEU A 60 8.07 4.64 -6.27
C LEU A 60 8.41 5.95 -6.99
N CYS A 61 7.39 6.69 -7.41
CA CYS A 61 7.60 7.98 -8.04
C CYS A 61 8.26 8.95 -7.06
N THR A 62 9.46 9.41 -7.40
CA THR A 62 10.23 10.35 -6.58
C THR A 62 10.61 11.61 -7.37
N CYS A 63 9.84 11.97 -8.42
CA CYS A 63 10.19 13.09 -9.30
C CYS A 63 10.16 14.45 -8.58
N GLY A 64 9.33 14.61 -7.53
CA GLY A 64 9.22 15.85 -6.74
C GLY A 64 8.60 17.02 -7.48
N SER A 65 8.05 16.83 -8.68
CA SER A 65 7.45 17.88 -9.48
C SER A 65 6.09 18.33 -8.93
N GLU A 66 5.80 19.61 -9.00
CA GLU A 66 4.49 20.20 -8.65
C GLU A 66 3.33 19.69 -9.52
N ASN A 67 3.63 19.24 -10.74
CA ASN A 67 2.65 18.68 -11.66
C ASN A 67 2.41 17.17 -11.44
N CYS A 68 3.20 16.51 -10.61
CA CYS A 68 3.05 15.10 -10.33
C CYS A 68 2.01 14.85 -9.23
N LYS A 69 0.84 14.35 -9.60
CA LYS A 69 -0.26 14.07 -8.65
C LYS A 69 0.21 13.19 -7.49
N ILE A 70 1.01 12.16 -7.75
CA ILE A 70 1.51 11.26 -6.70
C ILE A 70 2.43 12.01 -5.72
N CYS A 71 3.41 12.78 -6.22
CA CYS A 71 4.34 13.49 -5.35
C CYS A 71 3.65 14.59 -4.54
N VAL A 72 2.67 15.29 -5.11
CA VAL A 72 1.90 16.32 -4.41
C VAL A 72 0.99 15.70 -3.34
N ILE A 73 0.29 14.60 -3.65
CA ILE A 73 -0.63 13.97 -2.72
C ILE A 73 0.14 13.27 -1.57
N PHE A 74 1.10 12.42 -1.90
CA PHE A 74 1.77 11.54 -0.94
C PHE A 74 3.09 12.06 -0.40
N GLY A 75 3.69 13.03 -1.07
CA GLY A 75 5.02 13.54 -0.77
C GLY A 75 6.11 12.90 -1.64
N SER A 76 7.25 13.58 -1.78
CA SER A 76 8.46 13.08 -2.43
C SER A 76 9.57 12.80 -1.40
N SER A 77 10.60 12.04 -1.82
CA SER A 77 11.77 11.80 -0.96
C SER A 77 12.57 13.09 -0.76
N ALA A 78 13.07 13.29 0.47
CA ALA A 78 13.90 14.46 0.82
C ALA A 78 15.25 14.51 0.10
N ASP A 79 15.71 13.40 -0.49
CA ASP A 79 17.03 13.30 -1.13
C ASP A 79 17.11 14.00 -2.49
N LYS A 80 15.98 14.48 -3.04
CA LYS A 80 15.96 15.18 -4.32
C LYS A 80 16.04 16.69 -4.15
N ARG A 81 16.94 17.30 -4.91
CA ARG A 81 17.29 18.73 -4.88
C ARG A 81 16.15 19.68 -5.27
N SER A 82 15.08 19.18 -5.91
CA SER A 82 13.90 19.95 -6.25
C SER A 82 12.67 19.28 -5.64
N ASN A 83 12.21 19.76 -4.51
CA ASN A 83 10.91 19.39 -3.95
C ASN A 83 9.91 20.51 -4.27
N GLU A 84 9.56 20.64 -5.55
CA GLU A 84 8.57 21.59 -6.05
C GLU A 84 7.14 21.19 -5.68
N ALA A 85 6.92 19.89 -5.37
CA ALA A 85 5.61 19.38 -4.96
C ALA A 85 5.09 20.00 -3.66
N GLY A 86 5.97 20.62 -2.86
CA GLY A 86 5.62 21.24 -1.60
C GLY A 86 5.17 20.23 -0.53
N PRO A 87 4.42 20.68 0.49
CA PRO A 87 3.95 19.82 1.58
C PRO A 87 2.91 18.82 1.07
N THR A 88 2.97 17.60 1.61
CA THR A 88 2.01 16.53 1.28
C THR A 88 0.57 16.95 1.59
N ARG A 89 -0.37 16.64 0.68
CA ARG A 89 -1.80 16.93 0.85
C ARG A 89 -2.51 15.90 1.71
N LEU A 90 -2.01 14.65 1.71
CA LEU A 90 -2.68 13.51 2.35
C LEU A 90 -2.06 13.20 3.72
N ILE A 91 -2.89 13.20 4.74
CA ILE A 91 -2.58 12.69 6.08
C ILE A 91 -3.50 11.49 6.34
N VAL A 92 -2.93 10.35 6.65
CA VAL A 92 -3.65 9.14 7.06
C VAL A 92 -3.32 8.90 8.53
N ARG A 93 -4.33 8.88 9.37
CA ARG A 93 -4.16 8.61 10.81
C ARG A 93 -4.08 7.13 11.07
N ASP A 94 -3.54 6.75 12.21
CA ASP A 94 -3.56 5.36 12.68
C ASP A 94 -5.02 4.92 12.89
N CYS A 95 -5.32 3.71 12.39
CA CYS A 95 -6.67 3.15 12.47
C CYS A 95 -6.73 2.24 13.70
N HIS A 96 -7.50 2.63 14.69
CA HIS A 96 -7.75 1.86 15.89
C HIS A 96 -8.98 0.97 15.73
N LEU A 97 -9.06 -0.11 16.51
CA LEU A 97 -10.27 -0.90 16.59
C LEU A 97 -11.46 -0.01 16.98
N THR A 98 -12.59 -0.25 16.33
CA THR A 98 -13.86 0.38 16.78
C THR A 98 -14.16 -0.03 18.22
N GLU A 99 -14.79 0.83 18.98
CA GLU A 99 -15.16 0.54 20.38
C GLU A 99 -16.05 -0.70 20.49
N GLU A 100 -16.94 -0.91 19.51
CA GLU A 100 -17.79 -2.09 19.46
C GLU A 100 -16.96 -3.37 19.25
N THR A 101 -16.04 -3.38 18.29
CA THR A 101 -15.16 -4.53 18.04
C THR A 101 -14.30 -4.82 19.26
N ARG A 102 -13.72 -3.78 19.87
CA ARG A 102 -12.91 -3.91 21.07
C ARG A 102 -13.71 -4.58 22.20
N ARG A 103 -14.90 -4.09 22.49
CA ARG A 103 -15.80 -4.65 23.52
C ARG A 103 -16.16 -6.12 23.23
N LYS A 104 -16.51 -6.44 21.97
CA LYS A 104 -16.81 -7.81 21.56
C LYS A 104 -15.64 -8.76 21.76
N MET A 105 -14.41 -8.32 21.44
CA MET A 105 -13.19 -9.11 21.64
C MET A 105 -12.89 -9.34 23.12
N GLU A 106 -12.98 -8.29 23.95
CA GLU A 106 -12.73 -8.37 25.40
C GLU A 106 -13.74 -9.31 26.09
N ASN A 107 -15.00 -9.27 25.66
CA ASN A 107 -16.06 -10.13 26.23
C ASN A 107 -16.17 -11.50 25.55
N LYS A 108 -15.38 -11.76 24.48
CA LYS A 108 -15.47 -12.97 23.67
C LYS A 108 -16.89 -13.22 23.13
N GLU A 109 -17.49 -12.19 22.53
CA GLU A 109 -18.82 -12.23 21.98
C GLU A 109 -18.82 -12.49 20.46
N GLY A 110 -19.89 -13.10 19.94
CA GLY A 110 -20.10 -13.31 18.50
C GLY A 110 -18.99 -14.11 17.83
N GLU A 111 -18.42 -13.56 16.77
CA GLU A 111 -17.33 -14.14 15.99
C GLU A 111 -16.01 -14.26 16.77
N PHE A 112 -15.87 -13.57 17.89
CA PHE A 112 -14.66 -13.58 18.72
C PHE A 112 -14.73 -14.56 19.91
N LYS A 113 -15.76 -15.40 19.95
CA LYS A 113 -16.00 -16.32 21.08
C LYS A 113 -14.86 -17.30 21.33
N GLU A 114 -14.22 -17.75 20.28
CA GLU A 114 -13.11 -18.74 20.34
C GLU A 114 -11.74 -18.09 20.24
N LEU A 115 -11.64 -16.78 20.44
CA LEU A 115 -10.38 -16.05 20.34
C LEU A 115 -9.41 -16.54 21.43
N GLU A 116 -8.24 -17.06 21.02
CA GLU A 116 -7.23 -17.59 21.94
C GLU A 116 -6.58 -16.50 22.78
N LEU A 117 -6.21 -15.38 22.15
CA LEU A 117 -5.62 -14.20 22.78
C LEU A 117 -6.68 -13.09 22.91
N ASN A 118 -6.40 -12.03 23.67
CA ASN A 118 -7.40 -10.98 23.90
C ASN A 118 -7.87 -10.29 22.62
N TYR A 119 -6.96 -10.06 21.65
CA TYR A 119 -7.27 -9.30 20.43
C TYR A 119 -6.73 -9.95 19.15
N THR A 120 -6.08 -11.09 19.26
CA THR A 120 -5.40 -11.75 18.14
C THR A 120 -5.57 -13.24 18.22
N GLU A 121 -5.44 -13.90 17.09
CA GLU A 121 -5.35 -15.34 16.99
C GLU A 121 -3.96 -15.78 16.53
N SER A 122 -3.58 -16.97 16.90
CA SER A 122 -2.28 -17.55 16.56
C SER A 122 -2.41 -18.37 15.29
N LYS A 123 -1.57 -18.06 14.29
CA LYS A 123 -1.54 -18.82 13.03
C LYS A 123 -0.17 -19.43 12.82
N TRP A 124 -0.15 -20.73 12.62
CA TRP A 124 1.05 -21.43 12.21
C TRP A 124 1.21 -21.39 10.70
N GLU A 125 2.38 -21.01 10.25
CA GLU A 125 2.77 -20.99 8.85
C GLU A 125 4.06 -21.77 8.66
N ASN A 126 4.16 -22.50 7.56
CA ASN A 126 5.38 -23.18 7.14
C ASN A 126 5.58 -22.99 5.64
N VAL A 127 6.82 -23.13 5.20
CA VAL A 127 7.17 -23.22 3.79
C VAL A 127 7.28 -24.70 3.47
N ILE A 128 6.60 -25.16 2.43
CA ILE A 128 6.70 -26.55 1.97
C ILE A 128 7.62 -26.56 0.75
N ASP A 129 8.73 -27.27 0.85
CA ASP A 129 9.55 -27.60 -0.30
C ASP A 129 8.75 -28.52 -1.23
N ARG A 130 8.46 -28.06 -2.44
CA ARG A 130 7.62 -28.77 -3.40
C ARG A 130 8.27 -30.04 -3.96
N LEU A 131 9.62 -30.16 -3.90
CA LEU A 131 10.36 -31.32 -4.39
C LEU A 131 10.40 -32.43 -3.35
N THR A 132 10.65 -32.07 -2.11
CA THR A 132 10.82 -33.03 -1.01
C THR A 132 9.57 -33.22 -0.16
N SER A 133 8.55 -32.38 -0.35
CA SER A 133 7.32 -32.31 0.47
C SER A 133 7.60 -32.13 1.97
N ARG A 134 8.77 -31.59 2.32
CA ARG A 134 9.14 -31.31 3.71
C ARG A 134 8.71 -29.90 4.11
N ALA A 135 8.20 -29.79 5.32
CA ALA A 135 7.92 -28.49 5.93
C ALA A 135 9.23 -27.87 6.42
N GLU A 136 9.49 -26.65 5.97
CA GLU A 136 10.64 -25.84 6.36
C GLU A 136 10.20 -24.58 7.09
N HIS A 137 11.01 -24.14 8.05
CA HIS A 137 10.81 -22.88 8.77
C HIS A 137 9.40 -22.69 9.36
N PRO A 138 8.91 -23.60 10.22
CA PRO A 138 7.64 -23.40 10.89
C PRO A 138 7.72 -22.14 11.76
N ARG A 139 6.77 -21.23 11.59
CA ARG A 139 6.69 -19.98 12.34
C ARG A 139 5.28 -19.75 12.82
N GLN A 140 5.17 -19.17 13.99
CA GLN A 140 3.91 -18.72 14.54
C GLN A 140 3.78 -17.23 14.33
N THR A 141 2.70 -16.80 13.72
CA THR A 141 2.37 -15.39 13.52
C THR A 141 1.05 -15.06 14.21
N GLU A 142 0.99 -13.89 14.80
CA GLU A 142 -0.27 -13.39 15.31
C GLU A 142 -0.97 -12.58 14.23
N ARG A 143 -2.26 -12.77 14.10
CA ARG A 143 -3.11 -11.98 13.20
C ARG A 143 -4.36 -11.50 13.91
N VAL A 144 -4.93 -10.42 13.41
CA VAL A 144 -6.25 -9.95 13.83
C VAL A 144 -7.30 -10.89 13.21
N PRO A 145 -8.28 -11.38 13.98
CA PRO A 145 -9.32 -12.26 13.48
C PRO A 145 -10.21 -11.55 12.44
N ALA A 146 -10.84 -12.34 11.58
CA ALA A 146 -11.83 -11.84 10.64
C ALA A 146 -13.00 -11.20 11.38
N GLY A 147 -13.66 -10.20 10.79
CA GLY A 147 -14.77 -9.45 11.40
C GLY A 147 -14.33 -8.28 12.29
N ALA A 148 -13.01 -8.10 12.51
CA ALA A 148 -12.54 -6.92 13.23
C ALA A 148 -12.67 -5.66 12.38
N GLU A 149 -13.28 -4.62 12.95
CA GLU A 149 -13.47 -3.33 12.32
C GLU A 149 -12.53 -2.27 12.91
N PHE A 150 -12.05 -1.38 12.05
CA PHE A 150 -11.14 -0.31 12.42
C PHE A 150 -11.71 1.05 12.01
N ASP A 151 -11.58 2.03 12.89
CA ASP A 151 -11.87 3.42 12.54
C ASP A 151 -10.81 3.96 11.59
N PHE A 152 -11.27 4.58 10.49
CA PHE A 152 -10.42 5.10 9.44
C PHE A 152 -10.62 6.61 9.27
N GLN A 153 -9.52 7.36 9.39
CA GLN A 153 -9.55 8.81 9.21
C GLN A 153 -8.48 9.29 8.25
N ILE A 154 -8.92 9.99 7.21
CA ILE A 154 -8.09 10.70 6.25
C ILE A 154 -8.34 12.21 6.35
N VAL A 155 -7.26 12.99 6.30
CA VAL A 155 -7.32 14.44 6.13
C VAL A 155 -6.65 14.78 4.81
N PHE A 156 -7.34 15.52 3.95
CA PHE A 156 -6.80 16.03 2.71
C PHE A 156 -6.74 17.55 2.77
N ASN A 157 -5.53 18.11 2.70
CA ASN A 157 -5.29 19.54 2.78
C ASN A 157 -5.46 20.18 1.40
N LEU A 158 -6.37 21.13 1.28
CA LEU A 158 -6.57 21.96 0.08
C LEU A 158 -5.77 23.24 0.25
N LEU A 159 -4.56 23.30 -0.29
CA LEU A 159 -3.67 24.48 -0.21
C LEU A 159 -3.79 25.35 -1.47
N GLU A 160 -4.17 24.75 -2.61
CA GLU A 160 -4.32 25.36 -3.91
C GLU A 160 -5.65 24.99 -4.56
N LYS A 161 -6.10 25.76 -5.54
CA LYS A 161 -7.34 25.44 -6.29
C LYS A 161 -7.28 24.09 -7.00
N GLN A 162 -6.11 23.71 -7.50
CA GLN A 162 -5.87 22.43 -8.17
C GLN A 162 -5.97 21.21 -7.23
N ASP A 163 -5.92 21.42 -5.91
CA ASP A 163 -6.01 20.33 -4.95
C ASP A 163 -7.42 19.72 -4.91
N ILE A 164 -8.43 20.41 -5.40
CA ILE A 164 -9.78 19.87 -5.58
C ILE A 164 -9.77 18.75 -6.61
N ASP A 165 -9.12 18.96 -7.76
CA ASP A 165 -9.01 17.94 -8.80
C ASP A 165 -8.13 16.76 -8.35
N ARG A 166 -7.08 17.07 -7.58
CA ARG A 166 -6.19 16.06 -6.96
C ARG A 166 -6.94 15.22 -5.93
N PHE A 167 -7.85 15.82 -5.18
CA PHE A 167 -8.70 15.11 -4.23
C PHE A 167 -9.65 14.14 -4.94
N PHE A 168 -10.35 14.60 -5.99
CA PHE A 168 -11.22 13.72 -6.77
C PHE A 168 -10.45 12.59 -7.44
N TYR A 169 -9.27 12.87 -7.98
CA TYR A 169 -8.37 11.83 -8.50
C TYR A 169 -7.99 10.80 -7.44
N PHE A 170 -7.67 11.24 -6.22
CA PHE A 170 -7.36 10.34 -5.11
C PHE A 170 -8.54 9.45 -4.74
N ILE A 171 -9.74 10.02 -4.61
CA ILE A 171 -10.96 9.26 -4.26
C ILE A 171 -11.36 8.27 -5.35
N SER A 172 -11.21 8.63 -6.63
CA SER A 172 -11.55 7.73 -7.75
C SER A 172 -10.61 6.53 -7.87
N GLY A 173 -9.45 6.58 -7.24
CA GLY A 173 -8.46 5.50 -7.25
C GLY A 173 -8.46 4.62 -5.97
N LEU A 174 -9.40 4.88 -5.02
CA LEU A 174 -9.63 4.04 -3.85
C LEU A 174 -10.64 2.96 -4.13
#